data_e4ca3c838a68b0a7b59285d1410cb8c8
#
_entry.id   e4ca3c838a68b0a7b59285d1410cb8c8
#
_cell.length_a   1.000
_cell.length_b   1.000
_cell.length_c   1.000
_cell.angle_alpha   90.00
_cell.angle_beta   90.00
_cell.angle_gamma   90.00
#
_symmetry.space_group_name_H-M   'P 1'
#
loop_
_entity.id
_entity.type
_entity.pdbx_description
1 polymer ?
#
loop_
_entity_poly.entity_id
_entity_poly.type
_entity_poly.pdbx_seq_one_letter_code
_entity_poly.pdbx_strand_id
1 'polypeptide(L)'
;MKKIGLLSDTHGYVSARALSFLSDCDEIWHAGDIGDIATANQLSALKPFRAVYGNIDGGIVRTTYPLFQQFICEEVSVLMIHIGGYPGRYTREASELIKKFHPRLFISGHSHILKVVNDPKNNLLHINPGAAGKYGIHTVATLVRFVIDKARIYDLEILEHPK
;
A
#
# COMPACT_ATOMS: atom_id res chain seq x y z
N MET A 1 14.55 0.66 -13.07
CA MET A 1 13.12 0.95 -13.27
C MET A 1 12.29 -0.22 -12.77
N LYS A 2 11.30 0.05 -11.93
CA LYS A 2 10.36 -0.97 -11.40
C LYS A 2 8.93 -0.46 -11.46
N LYS A 3 8.03 -1.32 -11.89
CA LYS A 3 6.58 -1.09 -11.88
C LYS A 3 6.00 -1.74 -10.63
N ILE A 4 5.39 -0.93 -9.80
CA ILE A 4 4.89 -1.33 -8.48
C ILE A 4 3.37 -1.39 -8.51
N GLY A 5 2.80 -2.51 -8.07
CA GLY A 5 1.38 -2.63 -7.77
C GLY A 5 1.15 -2.41 -6.29
N LEU A 6 0.24 -1.52 -5.94
CA LEU A 6 -0.06 -1.17 -4.55
C LEU A 6 -1.54 -1.37 -4.27
N LEU A 7 -1.83 -2.12 -3.21
CA LEU A 7 -3.19 -2.35 -2.73
C LEU A 7 -3.22 -2.38 -1.20
N SER A 8 -4.42 -2.28 -0.65
CA SER A 8 -4.66 -2.32 0.79
C SER A 8 -6.08 -2.85 1.08
N ASP A 9 -6.32 -3.23 2.32
CA ASP A 9 -7.66 -3.51 2.83
C ASP A 9 -8.41 -4.54 1.96
N THR A 10 -7.74 -5.66 1.69
CA THR A 10 -8.30 -6.78 0.94
C THR A 10 -9.28 -7.61 1.75
N HIS A 11 -9.10 -7.67 3.07
CA HIS A 11 -9.99 -8.42 3.98
C HIS A 11 -10.29 -9.85 3.47
N GLY A 12 -9.27 -10.55 3.00
CA GLY A 12 -9.39 -11.93 2.54
C GLY A 12 -9.90 -12.10 1.11
N TYR A 13 -9.97 -11.03 0.31
CA TYR A 13 -10.48 -11.12 -1.06
C TYR A 13 -9.71 -10.23 -2.04
N VAL A 14 -9.30 -10.81 -3.16
CA VAL A 14 -8.72 -10.09 -4.30
C VAL A 14 -9.46 -10.52 -5.57
N SER A 15 -10.00 -9.57 -6.31
CA SER A 15 -10.74 -9.85 -7.53
C SER A 15 -9.84 -10.33 -8.67
N ALA A 16 -10.42 -11.04 -9.66
CA ALA A 16 -9.69 -11.44 -10.86
C ALA A 16 -9.16 -10.21 -11.64
N ARG A 17 -9.90 -9.11 -11.66
CA ARG A 17 -9.45 -7.85 -12.28
C ARG A 17 -8.25 -7.26 -11.57
N ALA A 18 -8.23 -7.30 -10.23
CA ALA A 18 -7.10 -6.84 -9.44
C ALA A 18 -5.86 -7.70 -9.72
N LEU A 19 -5.99 -9.02 -9.73
CA LEU A 19 -4.89 -9.93 -10.05
C LEU A 19 -4.33 -9.69 -11.46
N SER A 20 -5.20 -9.50 -12.45
CA SER A 20 -4.79 -9.16 -13.82
C SER A 20 -4.03 -7.83 -13.88
N PHE A 21 -4.51 -6.80 -13.18
CA PHE A 21 -3.85 -5.50 -13.10
C PHE A 21 -2.47 -5.58 -12.45
N LEU A 22 -2.33 -6.39 -11.39
CA LEU A 22 -1.09 -6.59 -10.65
C LEU A 22 -0.09 -7.49 -11.40
N SER A 23 -0.57 -8.38 -12.29
CA SER A 23 0.30 -9.30 -13.02
C SER A 23 1.32 -8.62 -13.94
N ASP A 24 1.06 -7.37 -14.32
CA ASP A 24 1.94 -6.53 -15.13
C ASP A 24 2.98 -5.74 -14.30
N CYS A 25 3.01 -5.93 -12.99
CA CYS A 25 3.94 -5.27 -12.10
C CYS A 25 5.18 -6.12 -11.82
N ASP A 26 6.27 -5.47 -11.41
CA ASP A 26 7.50 -6.15 -10.98
C ASP A 26 7.44 -6.58 -9.51
N GLU A 27 6.78 -5.77 -8.68
CA GLU A 27 6.55 -6.04 -7.26
C GLU A 27 5.12 -5.67 -6.87
N ILE A 28 4.61 -6.34 -5.83
CA ILE A 28 3.32 -6.01 -5.20
C ILE A 28 3.58 -5.59 -3.76
N TRP A 29 3.01 -4.43 -3.37
CA TRP A 29 3.05 -3.93 -2.01
C TRP A 29 1.64 -3.86 -1.43
N HIS A 30 1.48 -4.31 -0.17
CA HIS A 30 0.19 -4.35 0.52
C HIS A 30 0.26 -3.56 1.82
N ALA A 31 -0.59 -2.56 1.94
CA ALA A 31 -0.58 -1.61 3.06
C ALA A 31 -1.45 -2.04 4.26
N GLY A 32 -1.71 -3.33 4.43
CA GLY A 32 -2.35 -3.88 5.63
C GLY A 32 -3.83 -4.20 5.50
N ASP A 33 -4.39 -4.83 6.54
CA ASP A 33 -5.73 -5.44 6.54
C ASP A 33 -5.87 -6.47 5.41
N ILE A 34 -4.91 -7.41 5.40
CA ILE A 34 -4.84 -8.49 4.42
C ILE A 34 -6.02 -9.44 4.59
N GLY A 35 -6.32 -9.80 5.84
CA GLY A 35 -7.46 -10.62 6.22
C GLY A 35 -7.10 -12.05 6.55
N ASP A 36 -6.33 -12.72 5.69
CA ASP A 36 -5.85 -14.08 5.91
C ASP A 36 -4.53 -14.36 5.18
N ILE A 37 -3.85 -15.42 5.58
CA ILE A 37 -2.57 -15.79 4.98
C ILE A 37 -2.74 -16.33 3.55
N ALA A 38 -3.89 -16.90 3.22
CA ALA A 38 -4.17 -17.40 1.86
C ALA A 38 -4.15 -16.26 0.84
N THR A 39 -4.70 -15.09 1.19
CA THR A 39 -4.65 -13.88 0.36
C THR A 39 -3.21 -13.39 0.18
N ALA A 40 -2.42 -13.34 1.25
CA ALA A 40 -1.00 -12.99 1.17
C ALA A 40 -0.21 -13.97 0.29
N ASN A 41 -0.47 -15.27 0.44
CA ASN A 41 0.17 -16.30 -0.37
C ASN A 41 -0.20 -16.19 -1.85
N GLN A 42 -1.45 -15.88 -2.16
CA GLN A 42 -1.91 -15.64 -3.53
C GLN A 42 -1.14 -14.50 -4.20
N LEU A 43 -0.97 -13.39 -3.49
CA LEU A 43 -0.25 -12.22 -4.00
C LEU A 43 1.26 -12.48 -4.10
N SER A 44 1.86 -13.13 -3.11
CA SER A 44 3.28 -13.46 -3.12
C SER A 44 3.66 -14.53 -4.13
N ALA A 45 2.73 -15.40 -4.52
CA ALA A 45 2.93 -16.35 -5.61
C ALA A 45 2.88 -15.66 -6.98
N LEU A 46 2.19 -14.52 -7.09
CA LEU A 46 2.08 -13.77 -8.35
C LEU A 46 3.34 -12.97 -8.64
N LYS A 47 3.86 -12.24 -7.67
CA LYS A 47 5.04 -11.35 -7.78
C LYS A 47 5.79 -11.26 -6.45
N PRO A 48 7.06 -10.80 -6.44
CA PRO A 48 7.74 -10.38 -5.21
C PRO A 48 6.83 -9.47 -4.40
N PHE A 49 6.69 -9.77 -3.11
CA PHE A 49 5.63 -9.23 -2.28
C PHE A 49 6.18 -8.59 -1.00
N ARG A 50 5.77 -7.36 -0.71
CA ARG A 50 6.01 -6.68 0.55
C ARG A 50 4.67 -6.31 1.19
N ALA A 51 4.56 -6.49 2.49
CA ALA A 51 3.34 -6.14 3.20
C ALA A 51 3.64 -5.67 4.62
N VAL A 52 2.68 -4.93 5.17
CA VAL A 52 2.56 -4.69 6.61
C VAL A 52 1.24 -5.30 7.07
N TYR A 53 1.12 -5.62 8.36
CA TYR A 53 -0.17 -6.01 8.89
C TYR A 53 -1.03 -4.78 9.24
N GLY A 54 -2.34 -4.94 9.21
CA GLY A 54 -3.30 -3.93 9.64
C GLY A 54 -3.97 -4.30 10.96
N ASN A 55 -4.92 -3.47 11.39
CA ASN A 55 -5.59 -3.64 12.68
C ASN A 55 -6.48 -4.88 12.76
N ILE A 56 -7.00 -5.38 11.64
CA ILE A 56 -7.81 -6.62 11.64
C ILE A 56 -6.95 -7.87 11.54
N ASP A 57 -5.68 -7.74 11.16
CA ASP A 57 -4.79 -8.87 10.96
C ASP A 57 -4.33 -9.44 12.30
N GLY A 58 -4.45 -10.74 12.44
CA GLY A 58 -4.03 -11.49 13.61
C GLY A 58 -3.29 -12.77 13.22
N GLY A 59 -2.97 -13.61 14.22
CA GLY A 59 -2.38 -14.92 14.01
C GLY A 59 -1.15 -14.90 13.10
N ILE A 60 -1.15 -15.77 12.10
CA ILE A 60 -0.01 -15.97 11.21
C ILE A 60 0.31 -14.74 10.33
N VAL A 61 -0.68 -13.95 9.95
CA VAL A 61 -0.46 -12.72 9.15
C VAL A 61 0.37 -11.74 9.97
N ARG A 62 -0.04 -11.49 11.21
CA ARG A 62 0.66 -10.55 12.11
C ARG A 62 2.07 -11.01 12.48
N THR A 63 2.32 -12.30 12.57
CA THR A 63 3.66 -12.85 12.85
C THR A 63 4.55 -12.91 11.61
N THR A 64 3.95 -12.94 10.40
CA THR A 64 4.69 -13.00 9.13
C THR A 64 5.11 -11.62 8.64
N TYR A 65 4.26 -10.61 8.79
CA TYR A 65 4.49 -9.27 8.29
C TYR A 65 4.66 -8.26 9.43
N PRO A 66 5.51 -7.23 9.27
CA PRO A 66 5.76 -6.24 10.31
C PRO A 66 4.64 -5.19 10.39
N LEU A 67 4.64 -4.42 11.48
CA LEU A 67 3.76 -3.27 11.68
C LEU A 67 4.00 -2.18 10.62
N PHE A 68 5.26 -1.90 10.33
CA PHE A 68 5.66 -0.97 9.28
C PHE A 68 6.88 -1.51 8.54
N GLN A 69 7.10 -1.02 7.32
CA GLN A 69 8.33 -1.27 6.57
C GLN A 69 8.96 0.05 6.14
N GLN A 70 10.28 0.11 6.29
CA GLN A 70 11.09 1.16 5.71
C GLN A 70 12.13 0.49 4.81
N PHE A 71 12.17 0.89 3.55
CA PHE A 71 13.07 0.29 2.57
C PHE A 71 13.38 1.28 1.44
N ILE A 72 14.32 0.92 0.60
CA ILE A 72 14.66 1.69 -0.60
C ILE A 72 14.27 0.87 -1.83
N CYS A 73 13.50 1.49 -2.73
CA CYS A 73 13.19 0.95 -4.04
C CYS A 73 13.81 1.87 -5.09
N GLU A 74 14.72 1.33 -5.91
CA GLU A 74 15.60 2.15 -6.75
C GLU A 74 16.35 3.17 -5.88
N GLU A 75 16.12 4.46 -6.05
CA GLU A 75 16.69 5.54 -5.21
C GLU A 75 15.64 6.20 -4.32
N VAL A 76 14.42 5.64 -4.25
CA VAL A 76 13.31 6.20 -3.47
C VAL A 76 13.24 5.51 -2.11
N SER A 77 13.34 6.30 -1.04
CA SER A 77 13.07 5.83 0.32
C SER A 77 11.57 5.72 0.55
N VAL A 78 11.11 4.54 0.98
CA VAL A 78 9.70 4.20 1.17
C VAL A 78 9.44 3.90 2.62
N LEU A 79 8.36 4.45 3.16
CA LEU A 79 7.79 4.08 4.45
C LEU A 79 6.35 3.64 4.23
N MET A 80 5.99 2.47 4.75
CA MET A 80 4.64 1.93 4.67
C MET A 80 4.17 1.50 6.06
N ILE A 81 2.98 1.96 6.45
CA ILE A 81 2.29 1.59 7.67
C ILE A 81 0.78 1.62 7.42
N HIS A 82 0.03 0.69 8.00
CA HIS A 82 -1.41 0.59 7.72
C HIS A 82 -2.18 1.82 8.21
N ILE A 83 -2.06 2.19 9.48
CA ILE A 83 -2.75 3.33 10.08
C ILE A 83 -1.79 4.51 10.14
N GLY A 84 -1.81 5.34 9.11
CA GLY A 84 -0.87 6.46 8.97
C GLY A 84 -1.50 7.84 8.94
N GLY A 85 -2.78 7.93 8.65
CA GLY A 85 -3.41 9.22 8.37
C GLY A 85 -3.01 9.76 7.00
N TYR A 86 -2.93 11.06 6.87
CA TYR A 86 -2.63 11.76 5.62
C TYR A 86 -1.97 13.13 5.89
N PRO A 87 -1.41 13.80 4.89
CA PRO A 87 -0.76 15.10 5.07
C PRO A 87 -1.64 16.10 5.84
N GLY A 88 -1.08 16.69 6.90
CA GLY A 88 -1.77 17.57 7.83
C GLY A 88 -2.51 16.85 8.96
N ARG A 89 -2.71 15.53 8.87
CA ARG A 89 -3.39 14.70 9.88
C ARG A 89 -2.76 13.32 10.00
N TYR A 90 -1.44 13.25 10.02
CA TYR A 90 -0.76 11.99 10.31
C TYR A 90 -1.06 11.52 11.72
N THR A 91 -1.13 10.20 11.91
CA THR A 91 -1.13 9.63 13.25
C THR A 91 0.19 9.97 13.95
N ARG A 92 0.19 9.96 15.29
CA ARG A 92 1.41 10.20 16.05
C ARG A 92 2.53 9.27 15.64
N GLU A 93 2.23 7.97 15.52
CA GLU A 93 3.20 6.96 15.13
C GLU A 93 3.78 7.21 13.73
N ALA A 94 2.92 7.48 12.75
CA ALA A 94 3.37 7.81 11.39
C ALA A 94 4.22 9.08 11.38
N SER A 95 3.82 10.12 12.11
CA SER A 95 4.58 11.37 12.22
C SER A 95 5.98 11.14 12.79
N GLU A 96 6.11 10.31 13.84
CA GLU A 96 7.40 9.97 14.44
C GLU A 96 8.29 9.19 13.45
N LEU A 97 7.72 8.23 12.71
CA LEU A 97 8.45 7.47 11.69
C LEU A 97 8.87 8.34 10.49
N ILE A 98 8.01 9.24 10.03
CA ILE A 98 8.34 10.20 8.96
C ILE A 98 9.51 11.09 9.38
N LYS A 99 9.50 11.60 10.59
CA LYS A 99 10.61 12.41 11.13
C LYS A 99 11.91 11.63 11.27
N LYS A 100 11.81 10.34 11.60
CA LYS A 100 12.99 9.47 11.77
C LYS A 100 13.62 9.07 10.43
N PHE A 101 12.81 8.69 9.46
CA PHE A 101 13.28 8.07 8.23
C PHE A 101 13.30 9.00 7.00
N HIS A 102 12.62 10.13 7.06
CA HIS A 102 12.53 11.08 5.95
C HIS A 102 12.20 10.42 4.61
N PRO A 103 11.08 9.65 4.51
CA PRO A 103 10.75 8.95 3.28
C PRO A 103 10.40 9.93 2.15
N ARG A 104 10.68 9.53 0.91
CA ARG A 104 10.21 10.23 -0.28
C ARG A 104 8.84 9.74 -0.72
N LEU A 105 8.47 8.52 -0.32
CA LEU A 105 7.16 7.91 -0.55
C LEU A 105 6.63 7.37 0.78
N PHE A 106 5.47 7.89 1.20
CA PHE A 106 4.76 7.41 2.38
C PHE A 106 3.44 6.76 1.98
N ILE A 107 3.27 5.50 2.35
CA ILE A 107 2.12 4.67 2.02
C ILE A 107 1.33 4.32 3.28
N SER A 108 0.01 4.48 3.23
CA SER A 108 -0.89 4.02 4.27
C SER A 108 -2.18 3.42 3.67
N GLY A 109 -2.99 2.79 4.51
CA GLY A 109 -4.30 2.24 4.18
C GLY A 109 -5.36 2.68 5.17
N HIS A 110 -6.17 1.74 5.65
CA HIS A 110 -7.14 1.86 6.74
C HIS A 110 -8.37 2.73 6.45
N SER A 111 -8.21 3.92 5.88
CA SER A 111 -9.34 4.82 5.61
C SER A 111 -10.26 4.33 4.48
N HIS A 112 -9.79 3.39 3.67
CA HIS A 112 -10.44 2.94 2.44
C HIS A 112 -10.61 4.05 1.37
N ILE A 113 -9.97 5.21 1.56
CA ILE A 113 -10.08 6.36 0.67
C ILE A 113 -8.83 6.47 -0.18
N LEU A 114 -8.99 6.32 -1.50
CA LEU A 114 -7.91 6.57 -2.46
C LEU A 114 -7.41 8.01 -2.31
N LYS A 115 -6.11 8.15 -2.13
CA LYS A 115 -5.48 9.46 -1.99
C LYS A 115 -4.07 9.44 -2.57
N VAL A 116 -3.76 10.39 -3.43
CA VAL A 116 -2.42 10.63 -3.98
C VAL A 116 -2.12 12.10 -3.81
N VAL A 117 -1.27 12.47 -2.87
CA VAL A 117 -1.07 13.85 -2.43
C VAL A 117 0.40 14.12 -2.16
N ASN A 118 0.93 15.21 -2.71
CA ASN A 118 2.22 15.73 -2.30
C ASN A 118 2.14 16.41 -0.93
N ASP A 119 3.11 16.13 -0.10
CA ASP A 119 3.32 16.81 1.18
C ASP A 119 4.64 17.61 1.09
N PRO A 120 4.59 18.90 0.71
CA PRO A 120 5.79 19.70 0.59
C PRO A 120 6.48 19.97 1.94
N LYS A 121 5.73 19.95 3.02
CA LYS A 121 6.28 20.15 4.38
C LYS A 121 7.26 19.04 4.78
N ASN A 122 6.96 17.81 4.40
CA ASN A 122 7.80 16.64 4.68
C ASN A 122 8.57 16.16 3.44
N ASN A 123 8.46 16.85 2.32
CA ASN A 123 9.11 16.52 1.05
C ASN A 123 8.86 15.07 0.62
N LEU A 124 7.59 14.64 0.67
CA LEU A 124 7.19 13.29 0.31
C LEU A 124 5.93 13.28 -0.56
N LEU A 125 5.74 12.18 -1.29
CA LEU A 125 4.49 11.81 -1.91
C LEU A 125 3.78 10.83 -0.97
N HIS A 126 2.50 11.13 -0.64
CA HIS A 126 1.63 10.23 0.10
C HIS A 126 0.70 9.49 -0.84
N ILE A 127 0.61 8.16 -0.70
CA ILE A 127 -0.36 7.32 -1.42
C ILE A 127 -1.12 6.45 -0.41
N ASN A 128 -2.44 6.50 -0.49
CA ASN A 128 -3.34 5.51 0.05
C ASN A 128 -4.09 4.90 -1.13
N PRO A 129 -3.96 3.61 -1.42
CA PRO A 129 -4.57 3.01 -2.61
C PRO A 129 -6.08 2.80 -2.51
N GLY A 130 -6.69 3.14 -1.38
CA GLY A 130 -8.07 2.77 -1.07
C GLY A 130 -8.20 1.31 -0.71
N ALA A 131 -9.42 0.78 -0.67
CA ALA A 131 -9.70 -0.60 -0.33
C ALA A 131 -9.87 -1.46 -1.60
N ALA A 132 -9.09 -2.51 -1.72
CA ALA A 132 -9.16 -3.45 -2.84
C ALA A 132 -10.16 -4.59 -2.63
N GLY A 133 -10.58 -4.82 -1.38
CA GLY A 133 -11.52 -5.88 -1.00
C GLY A 133 -12.98 -5.47 -1.08
N LYS A 134 -13.85 -6.33 -0.55
CA LYS A 134 -15.31 -6.14 -0.57
C LYS A 134 -15.85 -5.38 0.64
N TYR A 135 -15.09 -5.29 1.72
CA TYR A 135 -15.53 -4.66 2.96
C TYR A 135 -15.49 -3.13 2.89
N GLY A 136 -16.32 -2.52 3.72
CA GLY A 136 -16.40 -1.07 3.88
C GLY A 136 -17.64 -0.48 3.22
N ILE A 137 -17.87 0.81 3.49
CA ILE A 137 -19.05 1.55 3.00
C ILE A 137 -18.92 1.99 1.54
N HIS A 138 -17.71 1.99 1.00
CA HIS A 138 -17.47 2.35 -0.39
C HIS A 138 -17.93 1.24 -1.33
N THR A 139 -18.56 1.61 -2.43
CA THR A 139 -19.08 0.67 -3.44
C THR A 139 -18.08 0.30 -4.51
N VAL A 140 -16.93 0.97 -4.51
CA VAL A 140 -15.86 0.81 -5.50
C VAL A 140 -14.60 0.31 -4.82
N ALA A 141 -14.00 -0.73 -5.38
CA ALA A 141 -12.66 -1.17 -5.01
C ALA A 141 -11.62 -0.44 -5.84
N THR A 142 -10.51 -0.07 -5.21
CA THR A 142 -9.42 0.66 -5.86
C THR A 142 -8.06 0.03 -5.60
N LEU A 143 -7.19 0.10 -6.59
CA LEU A 143 -5.77 -0.23 -6.51
C LEU A 143 -5.02 0.78 -7.35
N VAL A 144 -3.73 0.93 -7.08
CA VAL A 144 -2.86 1.76 -7.92
C VAL A 144 -1.65 0.98 -8.39
N ARG A 145 -1.07 1.40 -9.51
CA ARG A 145 0.26 1.01 -9.92
C ARG A 145 1.00 2.22 -10.44
N PHE A 146 2.31 2.22 -10.27
CA PHE A 146 3.18 3.31 -10.67
C PHE A 146 4.59 2.81 -10.96
N VAL A 147 5.39 3.64 -11.60
CA VAL A 147 6.78 3.32 -11.92
C VAL A 147 7.71 4.10 -10.99
N ILE A 148 8.72 3.41 -10.47
CA ILE A 148 9.87 4.02 -9.82
C ILE A 148 11.09 3.79 -10.72
N ASP A 149 11.73 4.88 -11.12
CA ASP A 149 12.98 4.85 -11.89
C ASP A 149 13.96 5.85 -11.31
N LYS A 150 15.06 5.35 -10.74
CA LYS A 150 15.98 6.15 -9.94
C LYS A 150 15.23 6.86 -8.80
N ALA A 151 15.27 8.18 -8.75
CA ALA A 151 14.57 8.98 -7.75
C ALA A 151 13.17 9.46 -8.18
N ARG A 152 12.69 9.02 -9.34
CA ARG A 152 11.42 9.48 -9.93
C ARG A 152 10.30 8.48 -9.70
N ILE A 153 9.11 8.99 -9.38
CA ILE A 153 7.84 8.25 -9.30
C ILE A 153 6.93 8.84 -10.37
N TYR A 154 6.42 8.02 -11.27
CA TYR A 154 5.59 8.50 -12.39
C TYR A 154 4.67 7.40 -12.93
N ASP A 155 3.87 7.71 -13.95
CA ASP A 155 2.92 6.81 -14.60
C ASP A 155 1.99 6.11 -13.60
N LEU A 156 1.41 6.89 -12.69
CA LEU A 156 0.44 6.37 -11.73
C LEU A 156 -0.88 6.08 -12.44
N GLU A 157 -1.32 4.85 -12.36
CA GLU A 157 -2.59 4.35 -12.89
C GLU A 157 -3.46 3.84 -11.74
N ILE A 158 -4.76 4.06 -11.85
CA ILE A 158 -5.75 3.61 -10.88
C ILE A 158 -6.66 2.59 -11.54
N LEU A 159 -6.82 1.43 -10.91
CA LEU A 159 -7.92 0.51 -11.24
C LEU A 159 -9.08 0.78 -10.30
N GLU A 160 -10.24 1.07 -10.87
CA GLU A 160 -11.51 1.14 -10.17
C GLU A 160 -12.45 0.07 -10.70
N HIS A 161 -13.14 -0.62 -9.81
CA HIS A 161 -14.20 -1.54 -10.22
C HIS A 161 -15.24 -1.69 -9.11
N PRO A 162 -16.51 -1.99 -9.44
CA PRO A 162 -17.53 -2.27 -8.43
C PRO A 162 -17.12 -3.43 -7.50
N LYS A 163 -17.51 -3.30 -6.24
CA LYS A 163 -17.31 -4.36 -5.25
C LYS A 163 -18.29 -5.52 -5.44
#